data_4d72e765595d4d45baf3549dafd000e3
#
_entry.id   4d72e765595d4d45baf3549dafd000e3
#
_cell.length_a   1.000
_cell.length_b   1.000
_cell.length_c   1.000
_cell.angle_alpha   90.00
_cell.angle_beta   90.00
_cell.angle_gamma   90.00
#
_symmetry.space_group_name_H-M   'P 1'
#
loop_
_entity.id
_entity.type
_entity.pdbx_description
1 polymer ?
#
loop_
_entity_poly.entity_id
_entity_poly.type
_entity_poly.pdbx_seq_one_letter_code
_entity_poly.pdbx_strand_id
1 'polypeptide(L)'
;YKRQMAYDKKLLADARRALERDRAARLDELEERRRDVYAREPRIRAIDRELSSTAAAVLKAAMESGGDPEAAIAQLRDRNLSLQEERARLLRGLGLPGDYLTDKPLCARCGDTGYNGSALCVCVKERYAQLLKEQLSAVLPIQDQNFSRFNMDYYSNRPDARLGVSPRENMEYNLDECKAYAANFGKDSPNLLLYGSTGLGKTFLSTCI
;
A
#
# COMPACT_ATOMS: atom_id res chain seq x y z
N TYR A 1 -27.09 -11.04 2.88
CA TYR A 1 -26.42 -10.22 3.91
C TYR A 1 -24.92 -10.24 3.64
N LYS A 2 -24.36 -9.18 3.04
CA LYS A 2 -22.91 -9.01 2.94
C LYS A 2 -22.39 -8.76 4.38
N ARG A 3 -21.87 -9.77 5.05
CA ARG A 3 -21.03 -9.55 6.25
C ARG A 3 -19.87 -8.69 5.83
N GLN A 4 -19.92 -7.40 6.11
CA GLN A 4 -18.73 -6.56 6.13
C GLN A 4 -17.75 -7.20 7.12
N MET A 5 -16.57 -7.59 6.66
CA MET A 5 -15.51 -8.02 7.58
C MET A 5 -15.30 -6.88 8.57
N ALA A 6 -15.59 -7.12 9.83
CA ALA A 6 -15.34 -6.15 10.89
C ALA A 6 -13.81 -6.09 11.07
N TYR A 7 -13.20 -4.98 10.64
CA TYR A 7 -11.80 -4.72 10.91
C TYR A 7 -11.57 -4.58 12.42
N ASP A 8 -10.48 -5.15 12.92
CA ASP A 8 -10.01 -4.82 14.26
C ASP A 8 -9.72 -3.32 14.32
N LYS A 9 -10.37 -2.63 15.27
CA LYS A 9 -10.32 -1.15 15.36
C LYS A 9 -8.92 -0.64 15.68
N LYS A 10 -8.17 -1.34 16.53
CA LYS A 10 -6.82 -0.95 16.93
C LYS A 10 -5.87 -1.12 15.76
N LEU A 11 -5.90 -2.27 15.10
CA LEU A 11 -5.05 -2.57 13.97
C LEU A 11 -5.33 -1.66 12.77
N LEU A 12 -6.61 -1.32 12.55
CA LEU A 12 -6.99 -0.35 11.52
C LEU A 12 -6.46 1.06 11.82
N ALA A 13 -6.52 1.48 13.09
CA ALA A 13 -5.95 2.75 13.52
C ALA A 13 -4.42 2.75 13.36
N ASP A 14 -3.74 1.63 13.64
CA ASP A 14 -2.29 1.48 13.44
C ASP A 14 -1.92 1.55 11.96
N ALA A 15 -2.69 0.90 11.09
CA ALA A 15 -2.51 0.98 9.65
C ALA A 15 -2.62 2.42 9.12
N ARG A 16 -3.59 3.18 9.60
CA ARG A 16 -3.77 4.59 9.24
C ARG A 16 -2.62 5.46 9.74
N ARG A 17 -2.22 5.28 11.00
CA ARG A 17 -1.06 6.00 11.58
C ARG A 17 0.25 5.71 10.82
N ALA A 18 0.42 4.48 10.35
CA ALA A 18 1.58 4.15 9.52
C ALA A 18 1.57 4.94 8.20
N LEU A 19 0.44 4.99 7.49
CA LEU A 19 0.31 5.78 6.26
C LEU A 19 0.48 7.29 6.49
N GLU A 20 -0.01 7.81 7.62
CA GLU A 20 0.19 9.22 8.01
C GLU A 20 1.67 9.53 8.25
N ARG A 21 2.41 8.63 8.90
CA ARG A 21 3.87 8.77 9.09
C ARG A 21 4.63 8.73 7.76
N ASP A 22 4.28 7.78 6.88
CA ASP A 22 4.90 7.65 5.56
C ASP A 22 4.66 8.93 4.72
N ARG A 23 3.45 9.50 4.81
CA ARG A 23 3.10 10.78 4.19
C ARG A 23 3.91 11.95 4.77
N ALA A 24 3.99 12.04 6.09
CA ALA A 24 4.75 13.10 6.75
C ALA A 24 6.24 13.04 6.35
N ALA A 25 6.87 11.87 6.42
CA ALA A 25 8.26 11.67 6.01
C ALA A 25 8.51 12.09 4.56
N ARG A 26 7.59 11.75 3.64
CA ARG A 26 7.67 12.17 2.23
C ARG A 26 7.56 13.69 2.04
N LEU A 27 6.68 14.34 2.80
CA LEU A 27 6.54 15.79 2.75
C LEU A 27 7.79 16.49 3.33
N ASP A 28 8.35 15.97 4.41
CA ASP A 28 9.60 16.48 5.00
C ASP A 28 10.76 16.37 4.01
N GLU A 29 10.88 15.22 3.31
CA GLU A 29 11.87 15.04 2.26
C GLU A 29 11.67 16.00 1.09
N LEU A 30 10.42 16.27 0.70
CA LEU A 30 10.11 17.24 -0.35
C LEU A 30 10.52 18.66 0.08
N GLU A 31 10.31 19.05 1.34
CA GLU A 31 10.71 20.34 1.86
C GLU A 31 12.25 20.47 1.95
N GLU A 32 12.96 19.40 2.24
CA GLU A 32 14.44 19.39 2.18
C GLU A 32 14.93 19.59 0.75
N ARG A 33 14.37 18.87 -0.21
CA ARG A 33 14.66 19.05 -1.65
C ARG A 33 14.39 20.48 -2.11
N ARG A 34 13.28 21.08 -1.66
CA ARG A 34 12.94 22.48 -1.96
C ARG A 34 13.97 23.44 -1.38
N ARG A 35 14.39 23.25 -0.13
CA ARG A 35 15.41 24.09 0.52
C ARG A 35 16.73 24.06 -0.25
N ASP A 36 17.21 22.87 -0.62
CA ASP A 36 18.44 22.71 -1.39
C ASP A 36 18.35 23.40 -2.75
N VAL A 37 17.30 23.14 -3.51
CA VAL A 37 17.11 23.71 -4.85
C VAL A 37 16.95 25.24 -4.79
N TYR A 38 16.20 25.77 -3.83
CA TYR A 38 16.01 27.22 -3.69
C TYR A 38 17.29 27.95 -3.25
N ALA A 39 18.19 27.27 -2.54
CA ALA A 39 19.50 27.83 -2.21
C ALA A 39 20.41 27.92 -3.44
N ARG A 40 20.31 26.93 -4.35
CA ARG A 40 21.13 26.84 -5.57
C ARG A 40 20.57 27.72 -6.71
N GLU A 41 19.26 27.84 -6.81
CA GLU A 41 18.55 28.62 -7.85
C GLU A 41 17.35 29.37 -7.25
N PRO A 42 17.56 30.59 -6.72
CA PRO A 42 16.51 31.38 -6.07
C PRO A 42 15.32 31.74 -6.98
N ARG A 43 15.54 31.74 -8.31
CA ARG A 43 14.46 32.02 -9.27
C ARG A 43 13.34 30.98 -9.22
N ILE A 44 13.67 29.71 -8.97
CA ILE A 44 12.68 28.65 -8.79
C ILE A 44 11.75 28.96 -7.62
N ARG A 45 12.29 29.47 -6.50
CA ARG A 45 11.49 29.87 -5.33
C ARG A 45 10.53 31.02 -5.67
N ALA A 46 10.98 31.99 -6.48
CA ALA A 46 10.12 33.08 -6.93
C ALA A 46 8.96 32.56 -7.81
N ILE A 47 9.27 31.66 -8.75
CA ILE A 47 8.27 31.01 -9.60
C ILE A 47 7.25 30.24 -8.78
N ASP A 48 7.69 29.43 -7.80
CA ASP A 48 6.78 28.64 -6.95
C ASP A 48 5.84 29.54 -6.12
N ARG A 49 6.30 30.71 -5.69
CA ARG A 49 5.47 31.74 -5.03
C ARG A 49 4.45 32.34 -5.99
N GLU A 50 4.86 32.68 -7.21
CA GLU A 50 3.97 33.20 -8.22
C GLU A 50 2.88 32.20 -8.57
N LEU A 51 3.24 30.93 -8.80
CA LEU A 51 2.29 29.84 -9.07
C LEU A 51 1.32 29.60 -7.91
N SER A 52 1.78 29.66 -6.66
CA SER A 52 0.90 29.47 -5.48
C SER A 52 -0.07 30.62 -5.27
N SER A 53 0.25 31.84 -5.72
CA SER A 53 -0.63 32.99 -5.63
C SER A 53 -1.71 33.03 -6.70
N THR A 54 -1.63 32.17 -7.72
CA THR A 54 -2.55 32.22 -8.89
C THR A 54 -4.00 31.93 -8.51
N ALA A 55 -4.25 31.01 -7.56
CA ALA A 55 -5.61 30.70 -7.12
C ALA A 55 -6.31 31.96 -6.53
N ALA A 56 -5.57 32.73 -5.73
CA ALA A 56 -6.07 33.99 -5.21
C ALA A 56 -6.26 35.05 -6.32
N ALA A 57 -5.36 35.08 -7.31
CA ALA A 57 -5.45 36.00 -8.46
C ALA A 57 -6.67 35.67 -9.34
N VAL A 58 -6.98 34.40 -9.58
CA VAL A 58 -8.19 33.98 -10.31
C VAL A 58 -9.46 34.40 -9.56
N LEU A 59 -9.52 34.18 -8.25
CA LEU A 59 -10.66 34.57 -7.43
C LEU A 59 -10.84 36.11 -7.45
N LYS A 60 -9.76 36.86 -7.32
CA LYS A 60 -9.76 38.32 -7.38
C LYS A 60 -10.22 38.81 -8.75
N ALA A 61 -9.67 38.26 -9.84
CA ALA A 61 -10.09 38.62 -11.19
C ALA A 61 -11.57 38.32 -11.44
N ALA A 62 -12.11 37.22 -10.95
CA ALA A 62 -13.53 36.88 -11.05
C ALA A 62 -14.44 37.84 -10.27
N MET A 63 -13.95 38.41 -9.17
CA MET A 63 -14.73 39.35 -8.34
C MET A 63 -14.63 40.82 -8.82
N GLU A 64 -13.49 41.24 -9.40
CA GLU A 64 -13.21 42.62 -9.77
C GLU A 64 -13.55 42.91 -11.24
N SER A 65 -13.73 41.89 -12.08
CA SER A 65 -13.96 42.11 -13.51
C SER A 65 -15.40 42.47 -13.80
N GLY A 66 -15.65 43.76 -13.96
CA GLY A 66 -16.74 44.26 -14.83
C GLY A 66 -16.47 43.96 -16.32
N GLY A 67 -15.43 43.20 -16.66
CA GLY A 67 -15.00 42.77 -17.98
C GLY A 67 -15.16 41.24 -18.18
N ASP A 68 -14.60 40.73 -19.27
CA ASP A 68 -14.69 39.30 -19.62
C ASP A 68 -13.82 38.39 -18.69
N PRO A 69 -14.41 37.60 -17.77
CA PRO A 69 -13.66 36.72 -16.88
C PRO A 69 -12.88 35.64 -17.63
N GLU A 70 -13.34 35.23 -18.82
CA GLU A 70 -12.70 34.17 -19.60
C GLU A 70 -11.34 34.62 -20.15
N ALA A 71 -11.25 35.85 -20.61
CA ALA A 71 -9.99 36.42 -21.10
C ALA A 71 -8.96 36.57 -19.99
N ALA A 72 -9.38 37.01 -18.79
CA ALA A 72 -8.49 37.11 -17.62
C ALA A 72 -7.98 35.73 -17.16
N ILE A 73 -8.84 34.71 -17.11
CA ILE A 73 -8.49 33.35 -16.77
C ILE A 73 -7.53 32.77 -17.82
N ALA A 74 -7.75 33.01 -19.11
CA ALA A 74 -6.87 32.57 -20.18
C ALA A 74 -5.44 33.14 -20.04
N GLN A 75 -5.32 34.44 -19.77
CA GLN A 75 -4.03 35.09 -19.54
C GLN A 75 -3.28 34.51 -18.32
N LEU A 76 -4.00 34.27 -17.21
CA LEU A 76 -3.42 33.65 -16.01
C LEU A 76 -2.95 32.23 -16.30
N ARG A 77 -3.70 31.45 -17.07
CA ARG A 77 -3.33 30.09 -17.48
C ARG A 77 -2.05 30.12 -18.32
N ASP A 78 -1.98 30.98 -19.34
CA ASP A 78 -0.81 31.04 -20.23
C ASP A 78 0.43 31.51 -19.49
N ARG A 79 0.31 32.45 -18.56
CA ARG A 79 1.39 32.85 -17.64
C ARG A 79 1.85 31.68 -16.78
N ASN A 80 0.92 30.92 -16.19
CA ASN A 80 1.26 29.76 -15.39
C ASN A 80 1.99 28.68 -16.17
N LEU A 81 1.57 28.38 -17.40
CA LEU A 81 2.26 27.45 -18.27
C LEU A 81 3.69 27.90 -18.54
N SER A 82 3.89 29.19 -18.89
CA SER A 82 5.23 29.75 -19.10
C SER A 82 6.11 29.64 -17.86
N LEU A 83 5.57 29.94 -16.66
CA LEU A 83 6.29 29.76 -15.39
C LEU A 83 6.64 28.31 -15.09
N GLN A 84 5.75 27.37 -15.38
CA GLN A 84 6.04 25.93 -15.20
C GLN A 84 7.12 25.45 -16.17
N GLU A 85 7.13 25.93 -17.41
CA GLU A 85 8.18 25.61 -18.37
C GLU A 85 9.54 26.22 -17.98
N GLU A 86 9.55 27.48 -17.49
CA GLU A 86 10.75 28.13 -16.97
C GLU A 86 11.31 27.34 -15.78
N ARG A 87 10.46 26.97 -14.82
CA ARG A 87 10.82 26.14 -13.66
C ARG A 87 11.44 24.83 -14.08
N ALA A 88 10.80 24.12 -15.03
CA ALA A 88 11.30 22.83 -15.52
C ALA A 88 12.66 22.98 -16.26
N ARG A 89 12.88 24.07 -16.98
CA ARG A 89 14.18 24.37 -17.60
C ARG A 89 15.27 24.61 -16.58
N LEU A 90 14.99 25.40 -15.55
CA LEU A 90 15.93 25.69 -14.47
C LEU A 90 16.31 24.41 -13.70
N LEU A 91 15.32 23.55 -13.37
CA LEU A 91 15.61 22.26 -12.74
C LEU A 91 16.50 21.38 -13.61
N ARG A 92 16.24 21.29 -14.90
CA ARG A 92 17.11 20.55 -15.83
C ARG A 92 18.51 21.15 -15.92
N GLY A 93 18.64 22.47 -15.84
CA GLY A 93 19.92 23.18 -15.76
C GLY A 93 20.76 22.79 -14.53
N LEU A 94 20.09 22.39 -13.44
CA LEU A 94 20.73 21.84 -12.23
C LEU A 94 20.99 20.33 -12.32
N GLY A 95 20.70 19.67 -13.46
CA GLY A 95 20.80 18.22 -13.63
C GLY A 95 19.65 17.44 -12.98
N LEU A 96 18.53 18.10 -12.62
CA LEU A 96 17.39 17.50 -11.95
C LEU A 96 16.22 17.30 -12.91
N PRO A 97 15.33 16.28 -12.69
CA PRO A 97 14.10 16.14 -13.42
C PRO A 97 13.21 17.38 -13.30
N GLY A 98 12.47 17.73 -14.37
CA GLY A 98 11.59 18.90 -14.35
C GLY A 98 10.46 18.84 -13.31
N ASP A 99 10.11 17.65 -12.85
CA ASP A 99 9.11 17.36 -11.82
C ASP A 99 9.71 17.04 -10.43
N TYR A 100 11.01 17.30 -10.22
CA TYR A 100 11.76 16.96 -9.00
C TYR A 100 11.13 17.49 -7.72
N LEU A 101 10.54 18.68 -7.77
CA LEU A 101 9.87 19.33 -6.64
C LEU A 101 8.34 19.13 -6.64
N THR A 102 7.83 18.22 -7.46
CA THR A 102 6.41 17.90 -7.50
C THR A 102 6.05 16.92 -6.40
N ASP A 103 5.02 17.22 -5.62
CA ASP A 103 4.48 16.29 -4.63
C ASP A 103 3.82 15.11 -5.34
N LYS A 104 4.36 13.90 -5.13
CA LYS A 104 3.83 12.67 -5.70
C LYS A 104 3.32 11.79 -4.56
N PRO A 105 1.99 11.65 -4.41
CA PRO A 105 1.43 10.83 -3.35
C PRO A 105 1.83 9.35 -3.53
N LEU A 106 2.04 8.65 -2.42
CA LEU A 106 2.36 7.21 -2.41
C LEU A 106 1.20 6.38 -2.99
N CYS A 107 -0.02 6.80 -2.73
CA CYS A 107 -1.22 6.19 -3.29
C CYS A 107 -1.92 7.15 -4.27
N ALA A 108 -1.76 6.93 -5.57
CA ALA A 108 -2.41 7.72 -6.60
C ALA A 108 -3.95 7.65 -6.57
N ARG A 109 -4.54 6.60 -5.95
CA ARG A 109 -6.01 6.42 -5.88
C ARG A 109 -6.69 7.36 -4.89
N CYS A 110 -6.04 7.64 -3.78
CA CYS A 110 -6.64 8.47 -2.71
C CYS A 110 -5.81 9.71 -2.38
N GLY A 111 -4.68 9.95 -3.03
CA GLY A 111 -3.78 11.07 -2.69
C GLY A 111 -3.32 11.03 -1.23
N ASP A 112 -3.06 9.82 -0.71
CA ASP A 112 -2.63 9.55 0.68
C ASP A 112 -3.65 9.91 1.77
N THR A 113 -4.92 10.13 1.40
CA THR A 113 -5.99 10.38 2.39
C THR A 113 -6.47 9.11 3.10
N GLY A 114 -6.19 7.93 2.53
CA GLY A 114 -6.66 6.64 3.02
C GLY A 114 -8.12 6.33 2.67
N TYR A 115 -8.81 7.21 1.96
CA TYR A 115 -10.21 7.05 1.56
C TYR A 115 -10.41 7.28 0.07
N ASN A 116 -11.36 6.55 -0.51
CA ASN A 116 -11.89 6.81 -1.84
C ASN A 116 -13.41 7.02 -1.69
N GLY A 117 -13.83 8.28 -1.66
CA GLY A 117 -15.16 8.66 -1.21
C GLY A 117 -15.37 8.27 0.26
N SER A 118 -16.45 7.54 0.57
CA SER A 118 -16.77 7.03 1.91
C SER A 118 -16.10 5.68 2.25
N ALA A 119 -15.45 5.04 1.29
CA ALA A 119 -14.85 3.72 1.47
C ALA A 119 -13.35 3.81 1.81
N LEU A 120 -12.85 2.86 2.61
CA LEU A 120 -11.42 2.69 2.85
C LEU A 120 -10.69 2.39 1.54
N CYS A 121 -9.62 3.14 1.29
CA CYS A 121 -8.77 2.92 0.12
C CYS A 121 -8.03 1.58 0.23
N VAL A 122 -7.64 1.05 -0.92
CA VAL A 122 -6.86 -0.20 -1.01
C VAL A 122 -5.54 -0.11 -0.24
N CYS A 123 -4.86 1.04 -0.24
CA CYS A 123 -3.60 1.23 0.48
C CYS A 123 -3.75 1.00 2.00
N VAL A 124 -4.87 1.44 2.60
CA VAL A 124 -5.17 1.16 4.02
C VAL A 124 -5.41 -0.32 4.26
N LYS A 125 -6.14 -0.98 3.34
CA LYS A 125 -6.44 -2.42 3.44
C LYS A 125 -5.18 -3.27 3.32
N GLU A 126 -4.28 -2.91 2.42
CA GLU A 126 -2.98 -3.57 2.23
C GLU A 126 -2.08 -3.38 3.46
N ARG A 127 -2.00 -2.17 4.01
CA ARG A 127 -1.26 -1.92 5.24
C ARG A 127 -1.85 -2.66 6.44
N TYR A 128 -3.18 -2.73 6.53
CA TYR A 128 -3.87 -3.53 7.56
C TYR A 128 -3.52 -5.02 7.42
N ALA A 129 -3.58 -5.57 6.22
CA ALA A 129 -3.24 -6.97 5.97
C ALA A 129 -1.78 -7.28 6.32
N GLN A 130 -0.86 -6.35 6.01
CA GLN A 130 0.55 -6.46 6.39
C GLN A 130 0.73 -6.51 7.91
N LEU A 131 0.13 -5.58 8.65
CA LEU A 131 0.20 -5.54 10.12
C LEU A 131 -0.45 -6.78 10.75
N LEU A 132 -1.55 -7.26 10.19
CA LEU A 132 -2.19 -8.51 10.63
C LEU A 132 -1.26 -9.71 10.44
N LYS A 133 -0.59 -9.78 9.28
CA LYS A 133 0.42 -10.81 9.02
C LYS A 133 1.59 -10.74 10.01
N GLU A 134 2.09 -9.55 10.31
CA GLU A 134 3.16 -9.34 11.30
C GLU A 134 2.74 -9.80 12.69
N GLN A 135 1.51 -9.48 13.14
CA GLN A 135 0.98 -9.96 14.41
C GLN A 135 0.85 -11.49 14.46
N LEU A 136 0.36 -12.10 13.39
CA LEU A 136 0.25 -13.55 13.31
C LEU A 136 1.64 -14.21 13.29
N SER A 137 2.60 -13.61 12.60
CA SER A 137 3.98 -14.10 12.53
C SER A 137 4.71 -14.03 13.87
N ALA A 138 4.33 -13.09 14.73
CA ALA A 138 4.88 -13.00 16.11
C ALA A 138 4.38 -14.13 17.02
N VAL A 139 3.21 -14.70 16.73
CA VAL A 139 2.60 -15.80 17.52
C VAL A 139 2.96 -17.16 16.93
N LEU A 140 3.11 -17.24 15.61
CA LEU A 140 3.41 -18.48 14.88
C LEU A 140 4.73 -18.31 14.13
N PRO A 141 5.63 -19.33 14.10
CA PRO A 141 6.89 -19.28 13.36
C PRO A 141 6.64 -19.38 11.84
N ILE A 142 5.89 -18.42 11.28
CA ILE A 142 5.44 -18.44 9.87
C ILE A 142 6.61 -18.27 8.90
N GLN A 143 7.70 -17.60 9.32
CA GLN A 143 8.78 -17.19 8.42
C GLN A 143 9.52 -18.36 7.74
N ASP A 144 9.55 -19.53 8.37
CA ASP A 144 10.30 -20.69 7.88
C ASP A 144 9.43 -21.87 7.43
N GLN A 145 8.12 -21.80 7.63
CA GLN A 145 7.20 -22.89 7.31
C GLN A 145 6.45 -22.59 6.00
N ASN A 146 6.72 -23.40 4.99
CA ASN A 146 6.00 -23.40 3.73
C ASN A 146 5.87 -24.84 3.20
N PHE A 147 4.94 -25.09 2.31
CA PHE A 147 4.67 -26.42 1.78
C PHE A 147 5.90 -27.09 1.15
N SER A 148 6.86 -26.36 0.59
CA SER A 148 8.07 -26.92 -0.01
C SER A 148 9.08 -27.44 1.03
N ARG A 149 8.97 -26.99 2.28
CA ARG A 149 9.79 -27.47 3.42
C ARG A 149 9.13 -28.59 4.21
N PHE A 150 7.90 -28.99 3.83
CA PHE A 150 7.23 -30.11 4.49
C PHE A 150 7.95 -31.41 4.19
N ASN A 151 8.52 -32.04 5.22
CA ASN A 151 9.33 -33.25 5.03
C ASN A 151 8.49 -34.51 5.24
N MET A 152 8.29 -35.23 4.14
CA MET A 152 7.55 -36.50 4.12
C MET A 152 8.31 -37.66 4.73
N ASP A 153 9.63 -37.57 4.96
CA ASP A 153 10.43 -38.65 5.50
C ASP A 153 10.17 -38.96 6.98
N TYR A 154 9.47 -38.04 7.66
CA TYR A 154 8.99 -38.32 9.02
C TYR A 154 7.83 -39.34 9.08
N TYR A 155 7.22 -39.70 7.95
CA TYR A 155 6.07 -40.58 7.90
C TYR A 155 6.47 -41.95 7.32
N SER A 156 6.10 -43.03 8.05
CA SER A 156 6.39 -44.39 7.65
C SER A 156 5.66 -44.82 6.38
N ASN A 157 6.35 -45.51 5.48
CA ASN A 157 5.77 -46.17 4.31
C ASN A 157 5.09 -47.52 4.62
N ARG A 158 5.19 -48.02 5.86
CA ARG A 158 4.59 -49.31 6.23
C ARG A 158 3.09 -49.10 6.42
N PRO A 159 2.23 -49.87 5.72
CA PRO A 159 0.81 -49.79 5.92
C PRO A 159 0.42 -50.11 7.38
N ASP A 160 -0.52 -49.30 7.91
CA ASP A 160 -1.14 -49.60 9.19
C ASP A 160 -2.06 -50.84 9.05
N ALA A 161 -1.94 -51.82 9.93
CA ALA A 161 -2.70 -53.06 9.84
C ALA A 161 -4.24 -52.87 9.96
N ARG A 162 -4.70 -51.75 10.54
CA ARG A 162 -6.12 -51.43 10.73
C ARG A 162 -6.69 -50.54 9.58
N LEU A 163 -5.87 -49.64 9.05
CA LEU A 163 -6.29 -48.66 8.06
C LEU A 163 -6.02 -49.07 6.63
N GLY A 164 -5.10 -50.04 6.41
CA GLY A 164 -4.73 -50.51 5.08
C GLY A 164 -3.91 -49.53 4.24
N VAL A 165 -3.65 -48.31 4.77
CA VAL A 165 -2.84 -47.27 4.13
C VAL A 165 -1.62 -46.95 5.03
N SER A 166 -0.54 -46.46 4.42
CA SER A 166 0.60 -46.02 5.18
C SER A 166 0.40 -44.63 5.76
N PRO A 167 1.05 -44.26 6.88
CA PRO A 167 1.08 -42.89 7.37
C PRO A 167 1.56 -41.87 6.32
N ARG A 168 2.47 -42.26 5.44
CA ARG A 168 2.98 -41.42 4.36
C ARG A 168 1.90 -41.15 3.31
N GLU A 169 1.23 -42.17 2.80
CA GLU A 169 0.13 -42.01 1.83
C GLU A 169 -0.99 -41.14 2.39
N ASN A 170 -1.38 -41.36 3.64
CA ASN A 170 -2.39 -40.52 4.30
C ASN A 170 -1.90 -39.06 4.44
N MET A 171 -0.62 -38.85 4.72
CA MET A 171 -0.10 -37.47 4.84
C MET A 171 0.08 -36.81 3.47
N GLU A 172 0.42 -37.53 2.41
CA GLU A 172 0.43 -37.02 1.03
C GLU A 172 -0.94 -36.46 0.64
N TYR A 173 -1.98 -37.25 0.89
CA TYR A 173 -3.37 -36.79 0.66
C TYR A 173 -3.69 -35.53 1.47
N ASN A 174 -3.40 -35.52 2.78
CA ASN A 174 -3.66 -34.35 3.63
C ASN A 174 -2.86 -33.11 3.20
N LEU A 175 -1.61 -33.28 2.76
CA LEU A 175 -0.76 -32.19 2.25
C LEU A 175 -1.36 -31.58 0.97
N ASP A 176 -1.85 -32.41 0.05
CA ASP A 176 -2.45 -31.95 -1.20
C ASP A 176 -3.79 -31.25 -0.96
N GLU A 177 -4.61 -31.76 -0.02
CA GLU A 177 -5.82 -31.08 0.43
C GLU A 177 -5.51 -29.70 1.05
N CYS A 178 -4.48 -29.58 1.88
CA CYS A 178 -4.05 -28.30 2.45
C CYS A 178 -3.55 -27.32 1.38
N LYS A 179 -2.80 -27.80 0.39
CA LYS A 179 -2.36 -26.96 -0.75
C LYS A 179 -3.54 -26.49 -1.60
N ALA A 180 -4.46 -27.42 -1.91
CA ALA A 180 -5.67 -27.09 -2.67
C ALA A 180 -6.54 -26.08 -1.92
N TYR A 181 -6.70 -26.27 -0.60
CA TYR A 181 -7.42 -25.32 0.24
C TYR A 181 -6.79 -23.93 0.22
N ALA A 182 -5.48 -23.83 0.44
CA ALA A 182 -4.77 -22.56 0.42
C ALA A 182 -4.84 -21.86 -0.96
N ALA A 183 -4.70 -22.61 -2.05
CA ALA A 183 -4.76 -22.08 -3.41
C ALA A 183 -6.14 -21.54 -3.80
N ASN A 184 -7.22 -22.16 -3.27
CA ASN A 184 -8.60 -21.82 -3.58
C ASN A 184 -9.29 -21.03 -2.45
N PHE A 185 -8.54 -20.58 -1.44
CA PHE A 185 -9.11 -19.88 -0.30
C PHE A 185 -9.83 -18.59 -0.71
N GLY A 186 -11.07 -18.47 -0.30
CA GLY A 186 -11.91 -17.33 -0.61
C GLY A 186 -13.01 -17.12 0.41
N LYS A 187 -13.94 -16.25 0.06
CA LYS A 187 -15.02 -15.78 0.95
C LYS A 187 -15.96 -16.88 1.42
N ASP A 188 -16.16 -17.89 0.56
CA ASP A 188 -17.10 -18.99 0.77
C ASP A 188 -16.38 -20.29 1.13
N SER A 189 -15.06 -20.23 1.40
CA SER A 189 -14.28 -21.40 1.83
C SER A 189 -14.78 -21.91 3.18
N PRO A 190 -14.97 -23.22 3.35
CA PRO A 190 -15.35 -23.82 4.61
C PRO A 190 -14.23 -23.71 5.64
N ASN A 191 -14.56 -23.89 6.92
CA ASN A 191 -13.55 -23.99 7.96
C ASN A 191 -12.76 -25.29 7.82
N LEU A 192 -11.43 -25.21 7.96
CA LEU A 192 -10.56 -26.37 7.98
C LEU A 192 -10.22 -26.73 9.44
N LEU A 193 -10.41 -27.99 9.82
CA LEU A 193 -10.07 -28.53 11.12
C LEU A 193 -8.97 -29.59 10.98
N LEU A 194 -7.80 -29.31 11.54
CA LEU A 194 -6.69 -30.26 11.64
C LEU A 194 -6.70 -30.96 13.02
N TYR A 195 -6.94 -32.25 13.05
CA TYR A 195 -6.96 -33.04 14.29
C TYR A 195 -6.04 -34.26 14.23
N GLY A 196 -5.67 -34.82 15.37
CA GLY A 196 -4.79 -35.98 15.51
C GLY A 196 -3.78 -35.80 16.64
N SER A 197 -2.93 -36.80 16.84
CA SER A 197 -1.91 -36.85 17.89
C SER A 197 -0.88 -35.73 17.78
N THR A 198 -0.15 -35.45 18.86
CA THR A 198 0.95 -34.47 18.88
C THR A 198 2.07 -34.92 17.94
N GLY A 199 2.78 -33.99 17.31
CA GLY A 199 3.92 -34.27 16.43
C GLY A 199 3.59 -34.63 14.99
N LEU A 200 2.30 -34.66 14.58
CA LEU A 200 1.87 -35.01 13.21
C LEU A 200 1.90 -33.84 12.22
N GLY A 201 2.61 -32.76 12.46
CA GLY A 201 2.75 -31.65 11.52
C GLY A 201 1.54 -30.69 11.42
N LYS A 202 0.51 -30.82 12.30
CA LYS A 202 -0.70 -29.96 12.23
C LYS A 202 -0.39 -28.47 12.26
N THR A 203 0.45 -28.05 13.24
CA THR A 203 0.86 -26.65 13.36
C THR A 203 1.64 -26.21 12.13
N PHE A 204 2.51 -27.07 11.58
CA PHE A 204 3.23 -26.75 10.35
C PHE A 204 2.28 -26.53 9.17
N LEU A 205 1.35 -27.45 8.93
CA LEU A 205 0.37 -27.32 7.85
C LEU A 205 -0.54 -26.10 8.01
N SER A 206 -1.02 -25.84 9.25
CA SER A 206 -1.85 -24.66 9.52
C SER A 206 -1.10 -23.34 9.31
N THR A 207 0.22 -23.36 9.44
CA THR A 207 1.07 -22.20 9.20
C THR A 207 1.37 -21.99 7.71
N CYS A 208 1.34 -23.08 6.92
CA CYS A 208 1.53 -23.02 5.46
C CYS A 208 0.28 -22.52 4.70
N ILE A 209 -0.93 -22.70 5.30
CA ILE A 209 -2.22 -22.23 4.75
C ILE A 209 -2.41 -20.74 4.96
#